data_5cabb529bf69b581fca88daf85d353fd
#
_entry.id   5cabb529bf69b581fca88daf85d353fd
#
_cell.length_a   1.000
_cell.length_b   1.000
_cell.length_c   1.000
_cell.angle_alpha   90.00
_cell.angle_beta   90.00
_cell.angle_gamma   90.00
#
_symmetry.space_group_name_H-M   'P 1'
#
loop_
_entity.id
_entity.type
_entity.pdbx_description
1 polymer ?
#
loop_
_entity_poly.entity_id
_entity_poly.type
_entity_poly.pdbx_seq_one_letter_code
_entity_poly.pdbx_strand_id
1 'polypeptide(L)'
;PGLEDFNKTVGLRLDYSNSGYGGSDHMSFNMKKIPVVFFFSGLHSDYHKPSDTSDKINAPDALRVLSLANMMIEKMADEPGQLQYTEVQQARPTSGGGDGYGPYFGSIPDFRDDLMGVLFADVQPDSPAAKAGLKSGDLLIEFGGMMIDNLYDFTYALRAHKPGDVVQVIVKRHGEDVHAKVTLEARK
;
A
#
# COMPACT_ATOMS: atom_id res chain seq x y z
N PRO A 1 -8.38 3.32 26.95
CA PRO A 1 -7.02 3.54 26.43
C PRO A 1 -7.03 3.38 24.91
N GLY A 2 -6.26 4.23 24.22
CA GLY A 2 -6.07 4.14 22.79
C GLY A 2 -4.85 3.26 22.43
N LEU A 3 -4.61 3.08 21.13
CA LEU A 3 -3.48 2.29 20.60
C LEU A 3 -2.13 2.74 21.20
N GLU A 4 -1.93 4.05 21.36
CA GLU A 4 -0.74 4.62 21.99
C GLU A 4 -0.54 4.18 23.44
N ASP A 5 -1.62 4.01 24.21
CA ASP A 5 -1.51 3.55 25.58
C ASP A 5 -1.06 2.09 25.64
N PHE A 6 -1.57 1.25 24.77
CA PHE A 6 -1.11 -0.15 24.64
C PHE A 6 0.34 -0.21 24.14
N ASN A 7 0.70 0.68 23.21
CA ASN A 7 2.05 0.70 22.68
C ASN A 7 3.11 1.10 23.70
N LYS A 8 2.78 1.81 24.78
CA LYS A 8 3.71 2.07 25.89
C LYS A 8 4.26 0.78 26.52
N THR A 9 3.48 -0.29 26.47
CA THR A 9 3.89 -1.60 27.00
C THR A 9 4.79 -2.36 26.03
N VAL A 10 4.53 -2.24 24.73
CA VAL A 10 5.27 -2.98 23.69
C VAL A 10 6.42 -2.19 23.08
N GLY A 11 6.32 -0.85 23.05
CA GLY A 11 7.39 0.04 22.61
C GLY A 11 7.72 -0.07 21.11
N LEU A 12 6.71 -0.22 20.26
CA LEU A 12 6.87 -0.17 18.80
C LEU A 12 6.96 1.28 18.33
N ARG A 13 7.72 1.53 17.28
CA ARG A 13 7.58 2.76 16.50
C ARG A 13 6.37 2.62 15.60
N LEU A 14 5.35 3.44 15.79
CA LEU A 14 4.12 3.42 15.01
C LEU A 14 4.08 4.62 14.08
N ASP A 15 3.85 4.36 12.81
CA ASP A 15 3.48 5.36 11.82
C ASP A 15 2.01 5.13 11.43
N TYR A 16 1.21 6.19 11.46
CA TYR A 16 -0.23 6.08 11.24
C TYR A 16 -0.62 6.52 9.84
N SER A 17 -1.51 5.77 9.24
CA SER A 17 -2.23 6.17 8.04
C SER A 17 -3.73 6.09 8.31
N ASN A 18 -4.44 7.15 7.97
CA ASN A 18 -5.89 7.16 8.00
C ASN A 18 -6.51 6.60 6.71
N SER A 19 -5.71 6.00 5.83
CA SER A 19 -6.21 5.37 4.62
C SER A 19 -6.76 3.99 4.96
N GLY A 20 -8.04 3.77 4.74
CA GLY A 20 -8.64 2.42 4.76
C GLY A 20 -8.44 1.67 3.44
N TYR A 21 -7.72 2.27 2.50
CA TYR A 21 -7.41 1.70 1.19
C TYR A 21 -5.99 1.17 1.20
N GLY A 22 -5.80 -0.01 0.67
CA GLY A 22 -4.49 -0.66 0.62
C GLY A 22 -4.63 -2.10 0.17
N GLY A 23 -3.48 -2.76 0.02
CA GLY A 23 -3.40 -4.02 -0.63
C GLY A 23 -3.47 -5.22 0.25
N SER A 24 -4.50 -5.34 1.01
CA SER A 24 -4.75 -6.55 1.79
C SER A 24 -6.24 -6.65 2.08
N ASP A 25 -6.65 -7.71 2.74
CA ASP A 25 -8.04 -8.07 3.02
C ASP A 25 -8.86 -6.97 3.71
N HIS A 26 -8.19 -6.12 4.50
CA HIS A 26 -8.84 -4.96 5.17
C HIS A 26 -9.59 -4.05 4.18
N MET A 27 -9.11 -3.94 2.94
CA MET A 27 -9.77 -3.13 1.90
C MET A 27 -11.17 -3.65 1.60
N SER A 28 -11.35 -4.97 1.50
CA SER A 28 -12.65 -5.59 1.23
C SER A 28 -13.69 -5.28 2.31
N PHE A 29 -13.25 -5.20 3.57
CA PHE A 29 -14.10 -4.80 4.70
C PHE A 29 -14.37 -3.30 4.69
N ASN A 30 -13.34 -2.48 4.46
CA ASN A 30 -13.46 -1.02 4.39
C ASN A 30 -14.46 -0.58 3.32
N MET A 31 -14.44 -1.21 2.14
CA MET A 31 -15.41 -0.94 1.06
C MET A 31 -16.85 -1.24 1.47
N LYS A 32 -17.06 -2.13 2.42
CA LYS A 32 -18.38 -2.44 3.02
C LYS A 32 -18.70 -1.59 4.25
N LYS A 33 -17.92 -0.54 4.50
CA LYS A 33 -18.06 0.35 5.66
C LYS A 33 -17.94 -0.37 7.00
N ILE A 34 -17.11 -1.41 7.05
CA ILE A 34 -16.74 -2.12 8.28
C ILE A 34 -15.44 -1.51 8.79
N PRO A 35 -15.35 -1.09 10.06
CA PRO A 35 -14.11 -0.59 10.63
C PRO A 35 -12.99 -1.62 10.54
N VAL A 36 -11.80 -1.17 10.15
CA VAL A 36 -10.63 -2.03 9.97
C VAL A 36 -9.40 -1.43 10.63
N VAL A 37 -8.49 -2.30 11.03
CA VAL A 37 -7.12 -1.97 11.40
C VAL A 37 -6.19 -2.89 10.62
N PHE A 38 -5.15 -2.34 10.05
CA PHE A 38 -4.15 -3.07 9.31
C PHE A 38 -2.76 -2.76 9.86
N PHE A 39 -2.05 -3.78 10.30
CA PHE A 39 -0.66 -3.67 10.72
C PHE A 39 0.25 -4.04 9.56
N PHE A 40 1.21 -3.19 9.27
CA PHE A 40 2.14 -3.40 8.18
C PHE A 40 3.55 -2.93 8.58
N SER A 41 4.53 -3.79 8.39
CA SER A 41 5.92 -3.50 8.72
C SER A 41 6.73 -2.89 7.58
N GLY A 42 6.10 -2.65 6.45
CA GLY A 42 6.73 -2.14 5.23
C GLY A 42 7.13 -3.24 4.26
N LEU A 43 7.57 -2.81 3.07
CA LEU A 43 8.05 -3.70 2.02
C LEU A 43 9.52 -4.03 2.23
N HIS A 44 9.92 -5.24 1.84
CA HIS A 44 11.29 -5.71 1.87
C HIS A 44 11.66 -6.44 0.57
N SER A 45 12.95 -6.71 0.36
CA SER A 45 13.46 -7.27 -0.89
C SER A 45 12.93 -8.65 -1.25
N ASP A 46 12.44 -9.40 -0.27
CA ASP A 46 11.88 -10.75 -0.47
C ASP A 46 10.35 -10.76 -0.53
N TYR A 47 9.69 -9.59 -0.42
CA TYR A 47 8.23 -9.47 -0.40
C TYR A 47 7.61 -10.14 -1.63
N HIS A 48 6.69 -11.09 -1.40
CA HIS A 48 6.01 -11.92 -2.40
C HIS A 48 6.98 -12.72 -3.31
N LYS A 49 8.13 -13.13 -2.79
CA LYS A 49 9.10 -13.96 -3.51
C LYS A 49 9.30 -15.31 -2.81
N PRO A 50 9.67 -16.37 -3.56
CA PRO A 50 10.01 -17.67 -2.95
C PRO A 50 11.18 -17.61 -1.97
N SER A 51 11.96 -16.52 -2.01
CA SER A 51 13.05 -16.25 -1.09
C SER A 51 12.61 -15.69 0.27
N ASP A 52 11.31 -15.38 0.46
CA ASP A 52 10.76 -14.97 1.75
C ASP A 52 10.46 -16.22 2.60
N THR A 53 11.50 -16.71 3.25
CA THR A 53 11.49 -17.98 3.99
C THR A 53 11.37 -17.75 5.49
N SER A 54 10.93 -18.78 6.22
CA SER A 54 10.62 -18.69 7.66
C SER A 54 11.82 -18.33 8.54
N ASP A 55 13.04 -18.61 8.10
CA ASP A 55 14.28 -18.25 8.81
C ASP A 55 14.57 -16.75 8.82
N LYS A 56 13.91 -15.98 7.95
CA LYS A 56 14.02 -14.51 7.87
C LYS A 56 13.02 -13.79 8.77
N ILE A 57 12.09 -14.50 9.39
CA ILE A 57 11.07 -13.91 10.26
C ILE A 57 11.72 -13.43 11.56
N ASN A 58 11.57 -12.14 11.87
CA ASN A 58 11.92 -11.58 13.16
C ASN A 58 10.84 -11.91 14.19
N ALA A 59 10.89 -13.12 14.76
CA ALA A 59 9.89 -13.60 15.72
C ALA A 59 9.75 -12.71 16.99
N PRO A 60 10.81 -12.16 17.58
CA PRO A 60 10.69 -11.24 18.72
C PRO A 60 9.86 -9.99 18.39
N ASP A 61 10.07 -9.34 17.25
CA ASP A 61 9.31 -8.17 16.87
C ASP A 61 7.89 -8.52 16.40
N ALA A 62 7.71 -9.67 15.76
CA ALA A 62 6.39 -10.20 15.44
C ALA A 62 5.54 -10.41 16.69
N LEU A 63 6.11 -10.94 17.76
CA LEU A 63 5.43 -11.09 19.05
C LEU A 63 4.99 -9.75 19.65
N ARG A 64 5.78 -8.68 19.48
CA ARG A 64 5.41 -7.34 19.95
C ARG A 64 4.19 -6.82 19.18
N VAL A 65 4.16 -6.99 17.85
CA VAL A 65 2.99 -6.61 17.02
C VAL A 65 1.77 -7.41 17.44
N LEU A 66 1.91 -8.73 17.62
CA LEU A 66 0.81 -9.61 18.07
C LEU A 66 0.31 -9.21 19.46
N SER A 67 1.19 -8.86 20.39
CA SER A 67 0.80 -8.39 21.72
C SER A 67 -0.01 -7.10 21.65
N LEU A 68 0.38 -6.16 20.79
CA LEU A 68 -0.37 -4.92 20.57
C LEU A 68 -1.75 -5.22 19.97
N ALA A 69 -1.80 -6.08 18.96
CA ALA A 69 -3.05 -6.49 18.32
C ALA A 69 -4.00 -7.20 19.31
N ASN A 70 -3.46 -8.08 20.16
CA ASN A 70 -4.25 -8.78 21.17
C ASN A 70 -4.88 -7.82 22.19
N MET A 71 -4.11 -6.88 22.73
CA MET A 71 -4.66 -5.86 23.65
C MET A 71 -5.76 -5.02 23.00
N MET A 72 -5.64 -4.73 21.70
CA MET A 72 -6.70 -4.05 20.96
C MET A 72 -7.95 -4.90 20.82
N ILE A 73 -7.79 -6.17 20.45
CA ILE A 73 -8.90 -7.12 20.27
C ILE A 73 -9.64 -7.31 21.59
N GLU A 74 -8.94 -7.56 22.68
CA GLU A 74 -9.54 -7.70 24.02
C GLU A 74 -10.34 -6.44 24.38
N LYS A 75 -9.75 -5.27 24.19
CA LYS A 75 -10.44 -4.00 24.48
C LYS A 75 -11.72 -3.84 23.65
N MET A 76 -11.65 -4.12 22.35
CA MET A 76 -12.81 -3.99 21.46
C MET A 76 -13.89 -5.03 21.76
N ALA A 77 -13.50 -6.25 22.17
CA ALA A 77 -14.44 -7.31 22.52
C ALA A 77 -15.19 -7.03 23.82
N ASP A 78 -14.54 -6.35 24.77
CA ASP A 78 -15.13 -6.01 26.08
C ASP A 78 -15.92 -4.70 26.04
N GLU A 79 -15.83 -3.89 25.00
CA GLU A 79 -16.58 -2.65 24.88
C GLU A 79 -18.04 -2.92 24.49
N PRO A 80 -19.00 -2.38 25.24
CA PRO A 80 -20.41 -2.50 24.85
C PRO A 80 -20.73 -1.61 23.65
N GLY A 81 -21.22 -2.23 22.59
CA GLY A 81 -21.69 -1.52 21.40
C GLY A 81 -20.91 -1.88 20.13
N GLN A 82 -21.37 -1.33 19.02
CA GLN A 82 -20.71 -1.50 17.74
C GLN A 82 -19.69 -0.38 17.51
N LEU A 83 -18.53 -0.75 16.98
CA LEU A 83 -17.55 0.21 16.49
C LEU A 83 -18.17 1.07 15.38
N GLN A 84 -18.00 2.37 15.48
CA GLN A 84 -18.49 3.29 14.46
C GLN A 84 -17.50 3.32 13.29
N TYR A 85 -18.03 3.08 12.09
CA TYR A 85 -17.26 3.29 10.88
C TYR A 85 -17.09 4.80 10.64
N THR A 86 -15.84 5.22 10.51
CA THR A 86 -15.53 6.58 10.08
C THR A 86 -15.16 6.54 8.61
N GLU A 87 -15.95 7.20 7.78
CA GLU A 87 -15.62 7.34 6.37
C GLU A 87 -14.36 8.19 6.25
N VAL A 88 -13.27 7.51 5.97
CA VAL A 88 -12.02 8.21 5.65
C VAL A 88 -12.14 8.58 4.18
N GLN A 89 -12.25 9.88 3.91
CA GLN A 89 -12.03 10.35 2.55
C GLN A 89 -10.68 9.77 2.14
N GLN A 90 -10.62 9.19 0.94
CA GLN A 90 -9.37 8.72 0.37
C GLN A 90 -8.41 9.91 0.40
N ALA A 91 -7.70 10.04 1.51
CA ALA A 91 -6.76 11.12 1.67
C ALA A 91 -5.78 10.94 0.52
N ARG A 92 -5.75 11.91 -0.39
CA ARG A 92 -4.56 12.07 -1.24
C ARG A 92 -3.41 11.98 -0.24
N PRO A 93 -2.45 11.05 -0.42
CA PRO A 93 -1.39 10.87 0.56
C PRO A 93 -0.78 12.25 0.81
N THR A 94 -1.09 12.84 1.97
CA THR A 94 -0.51 14.12 2.35
C THR A 94 0.95 13.88 2.60
N SER A 95 1.79 14.70 1.99
CA SER A 95 3.23 14.69 2.20
C SER A 95 3.55 15.06 3.64
N GLY A 96 3.59 14.06 4.49
CA GLY A 96 4.12 14.14 5.85
C GLY A 96 5.43 13.39 5.87
N GLY A 97 6.54 14.11 6.06
CA GLY A 97 7.92 13.65 5.95
C GLY A 97 8.21 12.34 6.65
N GLY A 98 8.30 11.31 5.88
CA GLY A 98 8.93 10.04 6.12
C GLY A 98 9.35 9.53 4.75
N ASP A 99 10.40 8.73 4.65
CA ASP A 99 10.90 8.14 3.41
C ASP A 99 9.81 7.31 2.69
N GLY A 100 8.79 8.03 2.22
CA GLY A 100 7.58 7.49 1.62
C GLY A 100 7.87 6.77 0.32
N TYR A 101 6.90 6.10 -0.22
CA TYR A 101 6.89 5.31 -1.45
C TYR A 101 7.32 6.06 -2.74
N GLY A 102 8.15 7.10 -2.64
CA GLY A 102 8.57 7.94 -3.76
C GLY A 102 7.52 8.98 -4.18
N PRO A 103 7.65 9.56 -5.39
CA PRO A 103 6.71 10.54 -5.91
C PRO A 103 5.30 9.95 -6.11
N TYR A 104 4.32 10.83 -6.29
CA TYR A 104 2.94 10.43 -6.51
C TYR A 104 2.75 9.92 -7.95
N PHE A 105 2.17 8.74 -8.08
CA PHE A 105 1.80 8.12 -9.35
C PHE A 105 0.28 8.01 -9.53
N GLY A 106 -0.42 7.52 -8.50
CA GLY A 106 -1.89 7.53 -8.41
C GLY A 106 -2.58 6.26 -8.89
N SER A 107 -1.85 5.14 -9.06
CA SER A 107 -2.48 3.83 -9.19
C SER A 107 -2.88 3.28 -7.83
N ILE A 108 -3.95 2.49 -7.81
CA ILE A 108 -4.35 1.64 -6.70
C ILE A 108 -4.07 0.21 -7.15
N PRO A 109 -3.03 -0.44 -6.60
CA PRO A 109 -2.68 -1.79 -7.01
C PRO A 109 -3.71 -2.81 -6.53
N ASP A 110 -3.96 -3.83 -7.36
CA ASP A 110 -4.57 -5.09 -6.95
C ASP A 110 -3.44 -6.00 -6.43
N PHE A 111 -3.70 -6.76 -5.39
CA PHE A 111 -2.68 -7.53 -4.67
C PHE A 111 -2.74 -9.03 -4.95
N ARG A 112 -3.30 -9.41 -6.08
CA ARG A 112 -3.24 -10.79 -6.54
C ARG A 112 -1.80 -11.15 -6.90
N ASP A 113 -1.35 -12.32 -6.42
CA ASP A 113 0.02 -12.80 -6.54
C ASP A 113 0.25 -13.71 -7.76
N ASP A 114 -0.78 -13.96 -8.54
CA ASP A 114 -0.75 -14.86 -9.70
C ASP A 114 -0.32 -14.19 -11.01
N LEU A 115 -0.01 -12.89 -10.95
CA LEU A 115 0.38 -12.10 -12.12
C LEU A 115 1.82 -11.62 -12.01
N MET A 116 2.58 -11.76 -13.09
CA MET A 116 3.87 -11.08 -13.25
C MET A 116 3.61 -9.62 -13.60
N GLY A 117 3.74 -8.73 -12.61
CA GLY A 117 3.43 -7.31 -12.74
C GLY A 117 2.59 -6.76 -11.58
N VAL A 118 2.15 -5.52 -11.73
CA VAL A 118 1.23 -4.88 -10.78
C VAL A 118 -0.07 -4.51 -11.50
N LEU A 119 -1.13 -5.26 -11.23
CA LEU A 119 -2.45 -4.95 -11.75
C LEU A 119 -3.01 -3.72 -11.03
N PHE A 120 -3.57 -2.78 -11.78
CA PHE A 120 -4.28 -1.64 -11.19
C PHE A 120 -5.73 -2.01 -10.93
N ALA A 121 -6.10 -2.14 -9.66
CA ALA A 121 -7.50 -2.28 -9.25
C ALA A 121 -8.27 -1.01 -9.62
N ASP A 122 -7.62 0.15 -9.46
CA ASP A 122 -8.16 1.45 -9.90
C ASP A 122 -7.02 2.45 -10.17
N VAL A 123 -7.37 3.57 -10.80
CA VAL A 123 -6.49 4.71 -11.02
C VAL A 123 -7.19 5.97 -10.54
N GLN A 124 -6.55 6.69 -9.62
CA GLN A 124 -7.15 7.89 -9.04
C GLN A 124 -7.43 8.97 -10.08
N PRO A 125 -8.62 9.58 -10.09
CA PRO A 125 -8.91 10.73 -10.95
C PRO A 125 -7.88 11.85 -10.76
N ASP A 126 -7.56 12.54 -11.86
CA ASP A 126 -6.59 13.65 -11.89
C ASP A 126 -5.16 13.31 -11.45
N SER A 127 -4.86 12.02 -11.25
CA SER A 127 -3.51 11.56 -10.93
C SER A 127 -2.59 11.58 -12.15
N PRO A 128 -1.26 11.53 -11.95
CA PRO A 128 -0.30 11.32 -13.03
C PRO A 128 -0.62 10.13 -13.93
N ALA A 129 -0.99 9.00 -13.34
CA ALA A 129 -1.38 7.80 -14.07
C ALA A 129 -2.65 8.02 -14.92
N ALA A 130 -3.68 8.66 -14.34
CA ALA A 130 -4.92 8.99 -15.06
C ALA A 130 -4.66 9.97 -16.22
N LYS A 131 -3.87 11.00 -16.00
CA LYS A 131 -3.48 11.98 -17.03
C LYS A 131 -2.71 11.34 -18.18
N ALA A 132 -1.95 10.28 -17.89
CA ALA A 132 -1.25 9.48 -18.89
C ALA A 132 -2.13 8.45 -19.60
N GLY A 133 -3.41 8.35 -19.27
CA GLY A 133 -4.37 7.44 -19.89
C GLY A 133 -4.33 6.01 -19.35
N LEU A 134 -3.69 5.79 -18.19
CA LEU A 134 -3.73 4.52 -17.50
C LEU A 134 -5.10 4.34 -16.80
N LYS A 135 -5.54 3.10 -16.66
CA LYS A 135 -6.88 2.76 -16.21
C LYS A 135 -6.87 1.56 -15.27
N SER A 136 -7.99 1.36 -14.58
CA SER A 136 -8.31 0.11 -13.91
C SER A 136 -8.22 -1.06 -14.88
N GLY A 137 -7.65 -2.18 -14.43
CA GLY A 137 -7.40 -3.38 -15.24
C GLY A 137 -6.10 -3.37 -16.03
N ASP A 138 -5.32 -2.29 -16.02
CA ASP A 138 -3.97 -2.28 -16.57
C ASP A 138 -3.01 -3.07 -15.69
N LEU A 139 -2.21 -3.95 -16.29
CA LEU A 139 -1.13 -4.67 -15.62
C LEU A 139 0.20 -3.98 -15.92
N LEU A 140 0.77 -3.31 -14.94
CA LEU A 140 2.08 -2.68 -15.05
C LEU A 140 3.17 -3.73 -15.13
N ILE A 141 3.97 -3.71 -16.21
CA ILE A 141 5.06 -4.65 -16.47
C ILE A 141 6.42 -3.98 -16.62
N GLU A 142 6.45 -2.66 -16.86
CA GLU A 142 7.68 -1.89 -16.93
C GLU A 142 7.47 -0.47 -16.42
N PHE A 143 8.43 0.04 -15.65
CA PHE A 143 8.44 1.41 -15.13
C PHE A 143 9.85 1.99 -15.20
N GLY A 144 10.05 3.03 -16.01
CA GLY A 144 11.35 3.70 -16.15
C GLY A 144 12.46 2.82 -16.70
N GLY A 145 12.14 1.83 -17.54
CA GLY A 145 13.10 0.87 -18.09
C GLY A 145 13.40 -0.32 -17.15
N MET A 146 12.76 -0.38 -16.01
CA MET A 146 12.86 -1.50 -15.08
C MET A 146 11.65 -2.42 -15.22
N MET A 147 11.90 -3.72 -15.37
CA MET A 147 10.83 -4.73 -15.36
C MET A 147 10.18 -4.78 -13.97
N ILE A 148 8.86 -4.90 -13.95
CA ILE A 148 8.06 -4.92 -12.74
C ILE A 148 7.39 -6.28 -12.65
N ASP A 149 7.88 -7.13 -11.78
CA ASP A 149 7.32 -8.45 -11.53
C ASP A 149 6.32 -8.45 -10.37
N ASN A 150 6.40 -7.47 -9.48
CA ASN A 150 5.57 -7.36 -8.28
C ASN A 150 5.55 -5.92 -7.75
N LEU A 151 4.77 -5.71 -6.69
CA LEU A 151 4.61 -4.41 -6.05
C LEU A 151 5.92 -3.86 -5.43
N TYR A 152 6.82 -4.74 -4.98
CA TYR A 152 8.12 -4.31 -4.46
C TYR A 152 8.95 -3.65 -5.58
N ASP A 153 9.03 -4.28 -6.74
CA ASP A 153 9.77 -3.75 -7.88
C ASP A 153 9.21 -2.39 -8.30
N PHE A 154 7.88 -2.26 -8.34
CA PHE A 154 7.23 -0.98 -8.66
C PHE A 154 7.55 0.11 -7.62
N THR A 155 7.49 -0.21 -6.33
CA THR A 155 7.81 0.78 -5.30
C THR A 155 9.29 1.16 -5.30
N TYR A 156 10.16 0.20 -5.57
CA TYR A 156 11.59 0.45 -5.73
C TYR A 156 11.87 1.37 -6.93
N ALA A 157 11.30 1.04 -8.11
CA ALA A 157 11.42 1.85 -9.30
C ALA A 157 10.88 3.28 -9.10
N LEU A 158 9.70 3.41 -8.46
CA LEU A 158 9.09 4.70 -8.17
C LEU A 158 9.96 5.58 -7.26
N ARG A 159 10.61 4.98 -6.25
CA ARG A 159 11.52 5.68 -5.33
C ARG A 159 12.79 6.20 -5.99
N ALA A 160 13.21 5.62 -7.09
CA ALA A 160 14.37 6.08 -7.86
C ALA A 160 14.12 7.42 -8.59
N HIS A 161 12.87 7.88 -8.62
CA HIS A 161 12.45 9.09 -9.32
C HIS A 161 12.01 10.22 -8.36
N LYS A 162 11.89 11.43 -8.91
CA LYS A 162 11.48 12.64 -8.19
C LYS A 162 10.20 13.22 -8.78
N PRO A 163 9.45 14.04 -8.03
CA PRO A 163 8.37 14.83 -8.59
C PRO A 163 8.89 15.70 -9.75
N GLY A 164 8.15 15.69 -10.86
CA GLY A 164 8.51 16.37 -12.12
C GLY A 164 9.20 15.47 -13.14
N ASP A 165 9.70 14.29 -12.75
CA ASP A 165 10.28 13.35 -13.70
C ASP A 165 9.21 12.81 -14.65
N VAL A 166 9.60 12.64 -15.93
CA VAL A 166 8.78 12.01 -16.95
C VAL A 166 9.26 10.59 -17.14
N VAL A 167 8.42 9.62 -16.78
CA VAL A 167 8.78 8.21 -16.79
C VAL A 167 8.01 7.47 -17.90
N GLN A 168 8.69 6.63 -18.65
CA GLN A 168 8.03 5.69 -19.55
C GLN A 168 7.48 4.51 -18.77
N VAL A 169 6.27 4.12 -19.09
CA VAL A 169 5.54 3.03 -18.44
C VAL A 169 4.96 2.13 -19.50
N ILE A 170 5.08 0.83 -19.32
CA ILE A 170 4.42 -0.16 -20.17
C ILE A 170 3.43 -0.94 -19.30
N VAL A 171 2.19 -0.99 -19.76
CA VAL A 171 1.15 -1.81 -19.15
C VAL A 171 0.55 -2.77 -20.17
N LYS A 172 0.12 -3.93 -19.72
CA LYS A 172 -0.73 -4.82 -20.53
C LYS A 172 -2.20 -4.46 -20.31
N ARG A 173 -2.88 -4.14 -21.41
CA ARG A 173 -4.32 -3.87 -21.44
C ARG A 173 -4.98 -4.81 -22.44
N HIS A 174 -5.85 -5.69 -21.98
CA HIS A 174 -6.49 -6.73 -22.80
C HIS A 174 -5.48 -7.60 -23.58
N GLY A 175 -4.29 -7.82 -23.01
CA GLY A 175 -3.22 -8.63 -23.62
C GLY A 175 -2.25 -7.86 -24.52
N GLU A 176 -2.54 -6.61 -24.84
CA GLU A 176 -1.69 -5.74 -25.67
C GLU A 176 -0.83 -4.80 -24.81
N ASP A 177 0.38 -4.50 -25.27
CA ASP A 177 1.27 -3.56 -24.62
C ASP A 177 0.87 -2.12 -24.93
N VAL A 178 0.59 -1.35 -23.89
CA VAL A 178 0.27 0.07 -23.96
C VAL A 178 1.41 0.87 -23.36
N HIS A 179 2.02 1.73 -24.15
CA HIS A 179 3.09 2.61 -23.75
C HIS A 179 2.54 3.97 -23.31
N ALA A 180 2.91 4.42 -22.13
CA ALA A 180 2.51 5.72 -21.62
C ALA A 180 3.72 6.51 -21.11
N LYS A 181 3.63 7.84 -21.13
CA LYS A 181 4.57 8.75 -20.47
C LYS A 181 3.85 9.40 -19.32
N VAL A 182 4.37 9.19 -18.11
CA VAL A 182 3.78 9.70 -16.88
C VAL A 182 4.69 10.77 -16.29
N THR A 183 4.16 11.96 -16.08
CA THR A 183 4.86 13.01 -15.32
C THR A 183 4.52 12.84 -13.85
N LEU A 184 5.50 12.45 -13.05
CA LEU A 184 5.32 12.21 -11.61
C LEU A 184 5.11 13.52 -10.86
N GLU A 185 4.24 13.51 -9.85
CA GLU A 185 3.91 14.68 -9.04
C GLU A 185 4.41 14.53 -7.60
N ALA A 186 4.50 15.65 -6.89
CA ALA A 186 4.70 15.61 -5.45
C ALA A 186 3.45 15.01 -4.77
N ARG A 187 3.65 14.22 -3.74
CA ARG A 187 2.56 13.82 -2.85
C ARG A 187 2.08 15.06 -2.10
N LYS A 188 0.80 15.36 -2.22
CA LYS A 188 0.17 16.51 -1.53
C LYS A 188 -0.38 16.08 -0.20
#